data_b1e68e482f6bab1a3208b929e0fcea96
#
_entry.id   b1e68e482f6bab1a3208b929e0fcea96
#
_cell.length_a   1.000
_cell.length_b   1.000
_cell.length_c   1.000
_cell.angle_alpha   90.00
_cell.angle_beta   90.00
_cell.angle_gamma   90.00
#
_symmetry.space_group_name_H-M   'P 1'
#
loop_
_entity.id
_entity.type
_entity.pdbx_description
1 polymer ?
#
loop_
_entity_poly.entity_id
_entity_poly.type
_entity_poly.pdbx_seq_one_letter_code
_entity_poly.pdbx_strand_id
1 'polypeptide(L)'
;MQASPSNAVKVLVADDSEAERIAARTTLNAAGYAVVEAFDGQHALEVFARERPDLVMLDVVMPRLTGLETCRILKAKTQSTYLPVIMLSTRNSVNARVEGLRSGADDYLGKPYDGSELVARVEALLRTRKILSDPEGSAEPDAPVSPSEAGPTTPLADAQRRRMEEEFDRAERYSDPLACLRVAVDGSSGQVALRSVIESSVRKIDIIFEAGEDGYMLLLPNTHFPGALSVAERIWKDARATIVGGTPMSVSVGVSFYPNRDTHSLQDLVDLVDAALKQARQEGGGKICLYQHQGYLYAPET
;
A
#
# COMPACT_ATOMS: atom_id res chain seq x y z
N MET A 1 23.05 35.40 -4.45
CA MET A 1 23.43 34.11 -5.04
C MET A 1 22.18 33.24 -5.03
N GLN A 2 21.54 33.11 -6.18
CA GLN A 2 20.36 32.27 -6.34
C GLN A 2 20.86 30.82 -6.48
N ALA A 3 20.44 29.96 -5.56
CA ALA A 3 20.69 28.52 -5.66
C ALA A 3 19.95 27.98 -6.91
N SER A 4 20.66 27.28 -7.76
CA SER A 4 20.11 26.63 -8.96
C SER A 4 19.07 25.57 -8.53
N PRO A 5 17.88 25.50 -9.16
CA PRO A 5 16.82 24.56 -8.76
C PRO A 5 16.98 23.20 -9.44
N SER A 6 18.11 22.50 -9.25
CA SER A 6 18.35 21.23 -9.96
C SER A 6 18.04 19.96 -9.13
N ASN A 7 17.44 20.08 -7.92
CA ASN A 7 17.16 18.93 -7.06
C ASN A 7 15.80 19.01 -6.32
N ALA A 8 14.86 19.83 -6.79
CA ALA A 8 13.53 19.87 -6.20
C ALA A 8 12.72 18.66 -6.65
N VAL A 9 12.14 17.92 -5.69
CA VAL A 9 11.23 16.81 -5.97
C VAL A 9 10.04 17.32 -6.78
N LYS A 10 9.77 16.68 -7.91
CA LYS A 10 8.77 17.11 -8.88
C LYS A 10 7.51 16.26 -8.78
N VAL A 11 6.36 16.90 -8.61
CA VAL A 11 5.04 16.26 -8.55
C VAL A 11 4.22 16.65 -9.79
N LEU A 12 3.71 15.67 -10.52
CA LEU A 12 2.74 15.87 -11.59
C LEU A 12 1.32 15.86 -11.03
N VAL A 13 0.54 16.90 -11.25
CA VAL A 13 -0.88 16.99 -10.90
C VAL A 13 -1.71 17.00 -12.17
N ALA A 14 -2.53 15.97 -12.38
CA ALA A 14 -3.44 15.83 -13.50
C ALA A 14 -4.89 15.84 -13.03
N ASP A 15 -5.63 16.83 -13.47
CA ASP A 15 -7.04 17.09 -13.13
C ASP A 15 -7.66 17.94 -14.22
N ASP A 16 -8.90 17.73 -14.60
CA ASP A 16 -9.56 18.54 -15.64
C ASP A 16 -10.04 19.90 -15.08
N SER A 17 -10.24 20.00 -13.78
CA SER A 17 -10.59 21.23 -13.06
C SER A 17 -9.37 22.12 -12.82
N GLU A 18 -9.33 23.30 -13.44
CA GLU A 18 -8.27 24.29 -13.20
C GLU A 18 -8.18 24.73 -11.73
N ALA A 19 -9.34 24.87 -11.07
CA ALA A 19 -9.40 25.28 -9.68
C ALA A 19 -8.73 24.21 -8.76
N GLU A 20 -8.97 22.93 -9.01
CA GLU A 20 -8.36 21.83 -8.27
C GLU A 20 -6.84 21.76 -8.51
N ARG A 21 -6.39 21.93 -9.77
CA ARG A 21 -4.94 21.99 -10.06
C ARG A 21 -4.27 23.15 -9.35
N ILE A 22 -4.87 24.36 -9.34
CA ILE A 22 -4.34 25.52 -8.65
C ILE A 22 -4.26 25.27 -7.13
N ALA A 23 -5.29 24.69 -6.54
CA ALA A 23 -5.31 24.36 -5.10
C ALA A 23 -4.20 23.38 -4.73
N ALA A 24 -4.08 22.28 -5.46
CA ALA A 24 -3.04 21.26 -5.25
C ALA A 24 -1.64 21.86 -5.44
N ARG A 25 -1.42 22.63 -6.53
CA ARG A 25 -0.15 23.32 -6.81
C ARG A 25 0.23 24.27 -5.67
N THR A 26 -0.71 25.09 -5.21
CA THR A 26 -0.44 26.05 -4.14
C THR A 26 -0.01 25.35 -2.86
N THR A 27 -0.70 24.30 -2.48
CA THR A 27 -0.39 23.48 -1.30
C THR A 27 0.99 22.82 -1.41
N LEU A 28 1.26 22.16 -2.53
CA LEU A 28 2.52 21.44 -2.75
C LEU A 28 3.72 22.37 -2.89
N ASN A 29 3.56 23.51 -3.56
CA ASN A 29 4.63 24.52 -3.65
C ASN A 29 4.96 25.09 -2.27
N ALA A 30 3.95 25.34 -1.41
CA ALA A 30 4.16 25.78 -0.04
C ALA A 30 4.93 24.75 0.79
N ALA A 31 4.80 23.46 0.48
CA ALA A 31 5.57 22.37 1.09
C ALA A 31 6.94 22.13 0.44
N GLY A 32 7.34 22.92 -0.56
CA GLY A 32 8.67 22.88 -1.18
C GLY A 32 8.80 21.96 -2.40
N TYR A 33 7.69 21.42 -2.92
CA TYR A 33 7.68 20.59 -4.13
C TYR A 33 7.59 21.44 -5.40
N ALA A 34 8.26 21.00 -6.48
CA ALA A 34 8.04 21.55 -7.80
C ALA A 34 6.82 20.87 -8.43
N VAL A 35 5.85 21.64 -8.91
CA VAL A 35 4.61 21.09 -9.49
C VAL A 35 4.59 21.31 -11.00
N VAL A 36 4.30 20.23 -11.74
CA VAL A 36 3.93 20.28 -13.16
C VAL A 36 2.48 19.85 -13.32
N GLU A 37 1.77 20.45 -14.25
CA GLU A 37 0.33 20.26 -14.40
C GLU A 37 -0.04 19.58 -15.72
N ALA A 38 -1.12 18.80 -15.68
CA ALA A 38 -1.81 18.29 -16.85
C ALA A 38 -3.32 18.44 -16.67
N PHE A 39 -4.05 18.64 -17.76
CA PHE A 39 -5.49 18.89 -17.76
C PHE A 39 -6.33 17.68 -18.20
N ASP A 40 -5.70 16.56 -18.52
CA ASP A 40 -6.29 15.23 -18.77
C ASP A 40 -5.22 14.14 -18.80
N GLY A 41 -5.66 12.88 -18.95
CA GLY A 41 -4.78 11.73 -18.91
C GLY A 41 -3.79 11.65 -20.07
N GLN A 42 -4.17 12.06 -21.28
CA GLN A 42 -3.27 12.07 -22.43
C GLN A 42 -2.14 13.10 -22.23
N HIS A 43 -2.50 14.32 -21.83
CA HIS A 43 -1.52 15.36 -21.50
C HIS A 43 -0.64 14.94 -20.30
N ALA A 44 -1.19 14.22 -19.33
CA ALA A 44 -0.40 13.68 -18.21
C ALA A 44 0.70 12.73 -18.69
N LEU A 45 0.44 11.86 -19.65
CA LEU A 45 1.45 10.97 -20.24
C LEU A 45 2.55 11.74 -21.00
N GLU A 46 2.18 12.81 -21.69
CA GLU A 46 3.13 13.69 -22.41
C GLU A 46 4.03 14.46 -21.46
N VAL A 47 3.43 15.05 -20.40
CA VAL A 47 4.15 15.75 -19.35
C VAL A 47 5.06 14.79 -18.60
N PHE A 48 4.57 13.59 -18.26
CA PHE A 48 5.39 12.56 -17.61
C PHE A 48 6.64 12.20 -18.41
N ALA A 49 6.50 12.00 -19.72
CA ALA A 49 7.62 11.65 -20.59
C ALA A 49 8.68 12.76 -20.67
N ARG A 50 8.25 14.04 -20.67
CA ARG A 50 9.12 15.20 -20.77
C ARG A 50 9.76 15.59 -19.43
N GLU A 51 8.96 15.64 -18.37
CA GLU A 51 9.34 16.21 -17.08
C GLU A 51 9.88 15.19 -16.07
N ARG A 52 9.57 13.91 -16.27
CA ARG A 52 9.97 12.80 -15.40
C ARG A 52 9.71 13.08 -13.90
N PRO A 53 8.46 13.29 -13.50
CA PRO A 53 8.13 13.60 -12.13
C PRO A 53 8.45 12.43 -11.19
N ASP A 54 8.63 12.78 -9.92
CA ASP A 54 8.95 11.83 -8.85
C ASP A 54 7.70 11.16 -8.26
N LEU A 55 6.55 11.82 -8.41
CA LEU A 55 5.24 11.35 -7.98
C LEU A 55 4.18 11.89 -8.95
N VAL A 56 3.10 11.13 -9.14
CA VAL A 56 1.97 11.54 -9.99
C VAL A 56 0.68 11.52 -9.17
N MET A 57 -0.11 12.59 -9.30
CA MET A 57 -1.47 12.68 -8.78
C MET A 57 -2.44 12.73 -9.96
N LEU A 58 -3.45 11.87 -9.96
CA LEU A 58 -4.40 11.72 -11.06
C LEU A 58 -5.83 11.84 -10.55
N ASP A 59 -6.59 12.78 -11.10
CA ASP A 59 -8.04 12.70 -10.95
C ASP A 59 -8.59 11.46 -11.66
N VAL A 60 -9.55 10.78 -11.02
CA VAL A 60 -10.17 9.57 -11.58
C VAL A 60 -10.94 9.88 -12.83
N VAL A 61 -11.70 10.99 -12.83
CA VAL A 61 -12.59 11.36 -13.92
C VAL A 61 -11.99 12.51 -14.71
N MET A 62 -11.41 12.18 -15.84
CA MET A 62 -10.86 13.17 -16.78
C MET A 62 -11.35 12.88 -18.22
N PRO A 63 -11.43 13.89 -19.09
CA PRO A 63 -11.76 13.69 -20.49
C PRO A 63 -10.65 12.96 -21.26
N ARG A 64 -10.98 12.37 -22.39
CA ARG A 64 -10.09 11.63 -23.29
C ARG A 64 -9.55 10.35 -22.67
N LEU A 65 -8.71 10.43 -21.70
CA LEU A 65 -8.12 9.29 -20.98
C LEU A 65 -8.36 9.48 -19.49
N THR A 66 -9.05 8.53 -18.86
CA THR A 66 -9.35 8.55 -17.42
C THR A 66 -8.09 8.41 -16.58
N GLY A 67 -8.13 8.84 -15.31
CA GLY A 67 -7.01 8.65 -14.39
C GLY A 67 -6.65 7.18 -14.20
N LEU A 68 -7.64 6.28 -14.19
CA LEU A 68 -7.43 4.83 -14.06
C LEU A 68 -6.64 4.28 -15.25
N GLU A 69 -7.00 4.64 -16.45
CA GLU A 69 -6.29 4.22 -17.68
C GLU A 69 -4.89 4.82 -17.72
N THR A 70 -4.76 6.11 -17.36
CA THR A 70 -3.48 6.81 -17.27
C THR A 70 -2.55 6.12 -16.28
N CYS A 71 -3.06 5.76 -15.09
CA CYS A 71 -2.30 5.05 -14.08
C CYS A 71 -1.78 3.70 -14.61
N ARG A 72 -2.63 2.87 -15.21
CA ARG A 72 -2.22 1.58 -15.81
C ARG A 72 -1.09 1.75 -16.82
N ILE A 73 -1.18 2.76 -17.68
CA ILE A 73 -0.14 3.04 -18.70
C ILE A 73 1.16 3.49 -18.03
N LEU A 74 1.09 4.38 -17.04
CA LEU A 74 2.27 4.83 -16.29
C LEU A 74 2.96 3.67 -15.58
N LYS A 75 2.20 2.84 -14.87
CA LYS A 75 2.75 1.67 -14.17
C LYS A 75 3.36 0.65 -15.13
N ALA A 76 2.74 0.41 -16.28
CA ALA A 76 3.32 -0.45 -17.32
C ALA A 76 4.63 0.10 -17.90
N LYS A 77 4.75 1.43 -18.04
CA LYS A 77 5.97 2.08 -18.55
C LYS A 77 7.11 2.13 -17.51
N THR A 78 6.78 2.04 -16.22
CA THR A 78 7.76 2.22 -15.11
C THR A 78 8.03 0.93 -14.34
N GLN A 79 7.84 -0.25 -14.96
CA GLN A 79 8.03 -1.56 -14.32
C GLN A 79 9.40 -1.75 -13.65
N SER A 80 10.44 -1.10 -14.14
CA SER A 80 11.81 -1.16 -13.60
C SER A 80 12.10 -0.11 -12.52
N THR A 81 11.19 0.86 -12.33
CA THR A 81 11.42 1.99 -11.40
C THR A 81 10.13 2.30 -10.67
N TYR A 82 10.17 2.33 -9.34
CA TYR A 82 8.99 2.66 -8.56
C TYR A 82 8.56 4.11 -8.80
N LEU A 83 7.36 4.28 -9.38
CA LEU A 83 6.69 5.57 -9.55
C LEU A 83 5.46 5.59 -8.65
N PRO A 84 5.43 6.37 -7.58
CA PRO A 84 4.23 6.53 -6.76
C PRO A 84 3.14 7.29 -7.51
N VAL A 85 1.90 6.79 -7.41
CA VAL A 85 0.69 7.38 -8.00
C VAL A 85 -0.40 7.51 -6.95
N ILE A 86 -0.92 8.72 -6.75
CA ILE A 86 -2.09 9.01 -5.92
C ILE A 86 -3.30 9.24 -6.82
N MET A 87 -4.39 8.53 -6.56
CA MET A 87 -5.67 8.80 -7.22
C MET A 87 -6.47 9.84 -6.44
N LEU A 88 -6.99 10.85 -7.12
CA LEU A 88 -7.90 11.85 -6.56
C LEU A 88 -9.32 11.54 -7.01
N SER A 89 -10.31 11.58 -6.12
CA SER A 89 -11.68 11.29 -6.53
C SER A 89 -12.75 11.92 -5.63
N THR A 90 -13.81 12.40 -6.26
CA THR A 90 -15.06 12.80 -5.58
C THR A 90 -15.91 11.59 -5.16
N ARG A 91 -15.63 10.39 -5.69
CA ARG A 91 -16.38 9.18 -5.37
C ARG A 91 -15.77 8.47 -4.18
N ASN A 92 -16.35 8.67 -3.01
CA ASN A 92 -15.98 7.98 -1.77
C ASN A 92 -16.58 6.56 -1.63
N SER A 93 -17.17 6.00 -2.70
CA SER A 93 -17.68 4.63 -2.65
C SER A 93 -16.54 3.61 -2.63
N VAL A 94 -16.74 2.52 -1.90
CA VAL A 94 -15.76 1.42 -1.79
C VAL A 94 -15.40 0.87 -3.18
N ASN A 95 -16.39 0.74 -4.08
CA ASN A 95 -16.17 0.25 -5.44
C ASN A 95 -15.25 1.16 -6.27
N ALA A 96 -15.40 2.48 -6.16
CA ALA A 96 -14.53 3.43 -6.86
C ALA A 96 -13.08 3.38 -6.34
N ARG A 97 -12.90 3.16 -5.04
CA ARG A 97 -11.57 2.96 -4.45
C ARG A 97 -10.95 1.65 -4.94
N VAL A 98 -11.69 0.55 -4.93
CA VAL A 98 -11.23 -0.75 -5.42
C VAL A 98 -10.84 -0.67 -6.91
N GLU A 99 -11.59 0.04 -7.73
CA GLU A 99 -11.28 0.23 -9.14
C GLU A 99 -10.02 1.08 -9.35
N GLY A 100 -9.86 2.16 -8.57
CA GLY A 100 -8.63 2.96 -8.53
C GLY A 100 -7.39 2.13 -8.21
N LEU A 101 -7.52 1.19 -7.27
CA LEU A 101 -6.44 0.31 -6.82
C LEU A 101 -6.08 -0.76 -7.84
N ARG A 102 -7.08 -1.31 -8.54
CA ARG A 102 -6.85 -2.23 -9.67
C ARG A 102 -6.08 -1.57 -10.81
N SER A 103 -6.05 -0.24 -10.88
CA SER A 103 -5.20 0.47 -11.85
C SER A 103 -3.72 0.47 -11.48
N GLY A 104 -3.35 0.01 -10.28
CA GLY A 104 -1.98 -0.03 -9.77
C GLY A 104 -1.57 1.23 -9.01
N ALA A 105 -2.51 2.13 -8.66
CA ALA A 105 -2.22 3.28 -7.82
C ALA A 105 -1.73 2.88 -6.43
N ASP A 106 -0.87 3.69 -5.82
CA ASP A 106 -0.27 3.41 -4.51
C ASP A 106 -1.10 4.01 -3.38
N ASP A 107 -1.86 5.08 -3.65
CA ASP A 107 -2.75 5.72 -2.69
C ASP A 107 -3.98 6.34 -3.35
N TYR A 108 -4.97 6.71 -2.51
CA TYR A 108 -6.23 7.28 -2.92
C TYR A 108 -6.64 8.39 -1.96
N LEU A 109 -6.91 9.58 -2.49
CA LEU A 109 -7.33 10.75 -1.72
C LEU A 109 -8.71 11.22 -2.17
N GLY A 110 -9.66 11.22 -1.23
CA GLY A 110 -11.04 11.66 -1.50
C GLY A 110 -11.15 13.17 -1.55
N LYS A 111 -11.79 13.73 -2.58
CA LYS A 111 -12.13 15.14 -2.66
C LYS A 111 -13.45 15.44 -1.91
N PRO A 112 -13.57 16.57 -1.20
CA PRO A 112 -12.51 17.53 -0.88
C PRO A 112 -11.52 16.97 0.16
N TYR A 113 -10.25 17.30 0.05
CA TYR A 113 -9.20 16.90 0.96
C TYR A 113 -8.58 18.10 1.68
N ASP A 114 -7.99 17.85 2.83
CA ASP A 114 -7.20 18.84 3.55
C ASP A 114 -5.80 18.93 2.96
N GLY A 115 -5.24 20.16 2.90
CA GLY A 115 -3.90 20.37 2.38
C GLY A 115 -2.80 19.66 3.17
N SER A 116 -2.96 19.51 4.48
CA SER A 116 -2.03 18.80 5.34
C SER A 116 -2.08 17.29 5.08
N GLU A 117 -3.27 16.73 4.83
CA GLU A 117 -3.44 15.33 4.44
C GLU A 117 -2.75 15.05 3.09
N LEU A 118 -2.94 15.95 2.11
CA LEU A 118 -2.27 15.85 0.82
C LEU A 118 -0.75 15.78 0.96
N VAL A 119 -0.16 16.74 1.71
CA VAL A 119 1.30 16.81 1.90
C VAL A 119 1.82 15.56 2.60
N ALA A 120 1.17 15.12 3.67
CA ALA A 120 1.58 13.92 4.42
C ALA A 120 1.61 12.65 3.53
N ARG A 121 0.63 12.47 2.64
CA ARG A 121 0.60 11.34 1.71
C ARG A 121 1.70 11.41 0.65
N VAL A 122 1.96 12.59 0.11
CA VAL A 122 3.05 12.82 -0.85
C VAL A 122 4.40 12.51 -0.19
N GLU A 123 4.64 12.99 1.02
CA GLU A 123 5.87 12.71 1.77
C GLU A 123 6.09 11.23 2.04
N ALA A 124 5.05 10.51 2.48
CA ALA A 124 5.12 9.08 2.76
C ALA A 124 5.51 8.28 1.51
N LEU A 125 4.87 8.57 0.37
CA LEU A 125 5.15 7.87 -0.89
C LEU A 125 6.54 8.21 -1.47
N LEU A 126 6.99 9.45 -1.35
CA LEU A 126 8.32 9.85 -1.78
C LEU A 126 9.42 9.22 -0.90
N ARG A 127 9.17 9.05 0.40
CA ARG A 127 10.07 8.32 1.30
C ARG A 127 10.20 6.86 0.87
N THR A 128 9.08 6.20 0.57
CA THR A 128 9.07 4.83 0.03
C THR A 128 9.88 4.73 -1.26
N ARG A 129 9.71 5.70 -2.17
CA ARG A 129 10.49 5.74 -3.42
C ARG A 129 11.99 5.84 -3.15
N LYS A 130 12.40 6.70 -2.21
CA LYS A 130 13.82 6.87 -1.85
C LYS A 130 14.42 5.58 -1.31
N ILE A 131 13.72 4.89 -0.40
CA ILE A 131 14.16 3.59 0.16
C ILE A 131 14.32 2.54 -0.95
N LEU A 132 13.40 2.48 -1.91
CA LEU A 132 13.44 1.51 -3.00
C LEU A 132 14.51 1.84 -4.06
N SER A 133 14.90 3.12 -4.18
CA SER A 133 15.90 3.58 -5.15
C SER A 133 17.33 3.48 -4.62
N ASP A 134 17.52 3.50 -3.29
CA ASP A 134 18.83 3.47 -2.63
C ASP A 134 18.81 2.54 -1.42
N PRO A 135 18.83 1.21 -1.65
CA PRO A 135 18.77 0.22 -0.58
C PRO A 135 19.99 0.18 0.35
N GLU A 136 21.12 0.80 -0.04
CA GLU A 136 22.35 0.79 0.74
C GLU A 136 22.54 2.03 1.64
N GLY A 137 21.73 3.09 1.46
CA GLY A 137 21.92 4.39 2.10
C GLY A 137 21.11 4.64 3.39
N SER A 138 20.25 3.74 3.84
CA SER A 138 19.29 4.01 4.93
C SER A 138 19.41 3.10 6.17
N ALA A 139 20.58 2.50 6.42
CA ALA A 139 20.84 1.75 7.65
C ALA A 139 21.79 2.54 8.57
N GLU A 140 21.29 3.55 9.29
CA GLU A 140 21.88 3.87 10.59
C GLU A 140 21.25 2.96 11.64
N PRO A 141 22.02 2.12 12.33
CA PRO A 141 21.50 1.31 13.41
C PRO A 141 21.31 2.19 14.64
N ASP A 142 20.07 2.45 15.02
CA ASP A 142 19.76 3.08 16.29
C ASP A 142 20.05 2.12 17.46
N ALA A 143 20.57 2.66 18.54
CA ALA A 143 21.18 1.95 19.65
C ALA A 143 20.22 0.98 20.37
N PRO A 144 20.73 -0.06 21.07
CA PRO A 144 19.91 -1.12 21.68
C PRO A 144 19.12 -0.58 22.87
N VAL A 145 17.80 -0.72 22.82
CA VAL A 145 16.90 -0.47 23.95
C VAL A 145 16.85 -1.74 24.80
N SER A 146 17.04 -1.59 26.10
CA SER A 146 17.09 -2.68 27.09
C SER A 146 15.75 -3.41 27.22
N PRO A 147 15.75 -4.72 27.54
CA PRO A 147 14.56 -5.56 27.52
C PRO A 147 13.68 -5.35 28.75
N SER A 148 12.37 -5.24 28.52
CA SER A 148 11.32 -5.37 29.53
C SER A 148 10.84 -6.81 29.59
N GLU A 149 10.64 -7.33 30.79
CA GLU A 149 10.32 -8.73 31.12
C GLU A 149 8.93 -9.14 30.64
N ALA A 150 8.84 -10.20 29.84
CA ALA A 150 7.60 -10.92 29.52
C ALA A 150 7.85 -12.44 29.56
N GLY A 151 6.85 -13.19 30.01
CA GLY A 151 6.90 -14.62 30.35
C GLY A 151 7.26 -15.59 29.20
N PRO A 152 7.30 -16.91 29.44
CA PRO A 152 8.00 -17.87 28.59
C PRO A 152 7.28 -18.15 27.28
N THR A 153 7.71 -17.47 26.25
CA THR A 153 7.40 -17.73 24.84
C THR A 153 8.63 -18.26 24.13
N THR A 154 8.44 -18.98 23.03
CA THR A 154 9.57 -19.53 22.26
C THR A 154 10.46 -18.40 21.72
N PRO A 155 11.80 -18.50 21.74
CA PRO A 155 12.71 -17.42 21.34
C PRO A 155 12.44 -16.86 19.93
N LEU A 156 11.91 -17.67 19.03
CA LEU A 156 11.54 -17.26 17.66
C LEU A 156 10.28 -16.37 17.63
N ALA A 157 9.27 -16.71 18.44
CA ALA A 157 8.05 -15.92 18.57
C ALA A 157 8.31 -14.54 19.20
N ASP A 158 9.23 -14.48 20.17
CA ASP A 158 9.64 -13.22 20.79
C ASP A 158 10.41 -12.31 19.82
N ALA A 159 11.30 -12.87 19.00
CA ALA A 159 12.01 -12.11 17.98
C ALA A 159 11.08 -11.57 16.90
N GLN A 160 10.09 -12.37 16.48
CA GLN A 160 9.07 -11.94 15.51
C GLN A 160 8.22 -10.81 16.09
N ARG A 161 7.74 -10.96 17.32
CA ARG A 161 6.92 -9.95 17.99
C ARG A 161 7.69 -8.64 18.16
N ARG A 162 8.94 -8.69 18.61
CA ARG A 162 9.78 -7.49 18.76
C ARG A 162 9.94 -6.75 17.42
N ARG A 163 10.17 -7.47 16.33
CA ARG A 163 10.30 -6.86 15.02
C ARG A 163 8.98 -6.22 14.54
N MET A 164 7.83 -6.80 14.86
CA MET A 164 6.53 -6.20 14.59
C MET A 164 6.32 -4.92 15.40
N GLU A 165 6.72 -4.93 16.68
CA GLU A 165 6.67 -3.77 17.58
C GLU A 165 7.56 -2.63 17.04
N GLU A 166 8.79 -2.92 16.63
CA GLU A 166 9.73 -1.96 16.04
C GLU A 166 9.15 -1.28 14.78
N GLU A 167 8.53 -2.04 13.90
CA GLU A 167 7.92 -1.49 12.68
C GLU A 167 6.63 -0.69 12.97
N PHE A 168 5.84 -1.11 13.96
CA PHE A 168 4.66 -0.36 14.37
C PHE A 168 5.05 0.96 15.03
N ASP A 169 5.99 0.95 15.97
CA ASP A 169 6.54 2.14 16.65
C ASP A 169 7.15 3.13 15.64
N ARG A 170 7.81 2.59 14.61
CA ARG A 170 8.32 3.39 13.50
C ARG A 170 7.18 4.05 12.72
N ALA A 171 6.15 3.29 12.36
CA ALA A 171 4.99 3.79 11.65
C ALA A 171 4.28 4.90 12.45
N GLU A 172 4.11 4.69 13.76
CA GLU A 172 3.51 5.68 14.66
C GLU A 172 4.37 6.95 14.77
N ARG A 173 5.68 6.81 15.01
CA ARG A 173 6.61 7.93 15.17
C ARG A 173 6.69 8.84 13.95
N TYR A 174 6.63 8.27 12.76
CA TYR A 174 6.78 9.01 11.51
C TYR A 174 5.46 9.24 10.78
N SER A 175 4.33 8.80 11.38
CA SER A 175 3.01 8.79 10.73
C SER A 175 3.02 8.07 9.38
N ASP A 176 3.86 7.04 9.27
CA ASP A 176 3.96 6.23 8.07
C ASP A 176 2.82 5.20 8.00
N PRO A 177 2.27 4.93 6.83
CA PRO A 177 1.26 3.89 6.70
C PRO A 177 1.88 2.50 6.85
N LEU A 178 1.21 1.66 7.61
CA LEU A 178 1.58 0.27 7.82
C LEU A 178 0.35 -0.61 7.55
N ALA A 179 0.49 -1.61 6.70
CA ALA A 179 -0.57 -2.59 6.51
C ALA A 179 -0.15 -3.95 7.07
N CYS A 180 -1.14 -4.71 7.54
CA CYS A 180 -0.96 -6.08 7.98
C CYS A 180 -1.90 -6.99 7.20
N LEU A 181 -1.36 -8.07 6.64
CA LEU A 181 -2.11 -9.12 5.98
C LEU A 181 -1.96 -10.42 6.76
N ARG A 182 -3.05 -11.13 6.90
CA ARG A 182 -3.10 -12.51 7.40
C ARG A 182 -3.55 -13.42 6.26
N VAL A 183 -2.66 -14.28 5.79
CA VAL A 183 -2.92 -15.16 4.65
C VAL A 183 -2.88 -16.60 5.12
N ALA A 184 -3.92 -17.38 4.81
CA ALA A 184 -3.97 -18.76 5.21
C ALA A 184 -4.62 -19.64 4.14
N VAL A 185 -4.15 -20.89 4.03
CA VAL A 185 -4.74 -21.91 3.15
C VAL A 185 -6.08 -22.36 3.71
N ASP A 186 -7.08 -22.53 2.85
CA ASP A 186 -8.42 -23.03 3.23
C ASP A 186 -8.49 -24.56 3.24
N GLY A 187 -7.40 -25.24 3.54
CA GLY A 187 -7.30 -26.70 3.57
C GLY A 187 -6.08 -27.17 4.32
N SER A 188 -5.89 -28.49 4.38
CA SER A 188 -4.81 -29.13 5.15
C SER A 188 -3.47 -29.24 4.41
N SER A 189 -3.38 -28.76 3.18
CA SER A 189 -2.15 -28.90 2.36
C SER A 189 -1.91 -27.65 1.51
N GLY A 190 -0.65 -27.26 1.36
CA GLY A 190 -0.29 -26.13 0.49
C GLY A 190 0.55 -25.03 1.16
N GLN A 191 0.89 -25.13 2.43
CA GLN A 191 1.63 -24.11 3.16
C GLN A 191 2.99 -23.77 2.52
N VAL A 192 3.74 -24.79 2.06
CA VAL A 192 5.03 -24.59 1.38
C VAL A 192 4.84 -23.86 0.05
N ALA A 193 3.80 -24.23 -0.71
CA ALA A 193 3.46 -23.57 -1.96
C ALA A 193 2.99 -22.12 -1.71
N LEU A 194 2.20 -21.89 -0.65
CA LEU A 194 1.78 -20.56 -0.25
C LEU A 194 2.98 -19.66 0.07
N ARG A 195 4.00 -20.18 0.75
CA ARG A 195 5.24 -19.44 1.03
C ARG A 195 5.86 -18.89 -0.25
N SER A 196 6.04 -19.72 -1.26
CA SER A 196 6.61 -19.31 -2.56
C SER A 196 5.75 -18.26 -3.28
N VAL A 197 4.42 -18.41 -3.22
CA VAL A 197 3.48 -17.41 -3.77
C VAL A 197 3.63 -16.08 -3.07
N ILE A 198 3.69 -16.06 -1.73
CA ILE A 198 3.86 -14.84 -0.96
C ILE A 198 5.19 -14.17 -1.31
N GLU A 199 6.31 -14.91 -1.29
CA GLU A 199 7.65 -14.38 -1.58
C GLU A 199 7.76 -13.75 -2.97
N SER A 200 7.06 -14.30 -3.97
CA SER A 200 6.99 -13.70 -5.31
C SER A 200 6.08 -12.47 -5.40
N SER A 201 5.19 -12.31 -4.43
CA SER A 201 4.15 -11.27 -4.42
C SER A 201 4.47 -10.07 -3.52
N VAL A 202 5.57 -10.09 -2.77
CA VAL A 202 5.94 -9.02 -1.83
C VAL A 202 7.24 -8.33 -2.22
N ARG A 203 7.49 -7.17 -1.62
CA ARG A 203 8.73 -6.38 -1.80
C ARG A 203 9.80 -6.84 -0.81
N LYS A 204 11.07 -6.50 -1.04
CA LYS A 204 12.17 -6.81 -0.11
C LYS A 204 12.01 -6.19 1.29
N ILE A 205 11.29 -5.06 1.38
CA ILE A 205 11.02 -4.37 2.65
C ILE A 205 9.84 -4.96 3.41
N ASP A 206 8.99 -5.75 2.74
CA ASP A 206 7.86 -6.40 3.37
C ASP A 206 8.36 -7.56 4.23
N ILE A 207 7.72 -7.75 5.40
CA ILE A 207 8.17 -8.72 6.40
C ILE A 207 7.15 -9.86 6.45
N ILE A 208 7.65 -11.09 6.35
CA ILE A 208 6.84 -12.30 6.38
C ILE A 208 7.11 -13.03 7.69
N PHE A 209 6.04 -13.31 8.45
CA PHE A 209 6.08 -14.11 9.67
C PHE A 209 5.26 -15.38 9.48
N GLU A 210 5.73 -16.49 10.05
CA GLU A 210 4.90 -17.69 10.20
C GLU A 210 3.83 -17.43 11.27
N ALA A 211 2.60 -17.79 10.98
CA ALA A 211 1.48 -17.50 11.86
C ALA A 211 0.48 -18.66 11.87
N GLY A 212 0.72 -19.59 12.77
CA GLY A 212 0.00 -20.85 12.87
C GLY A 212 0.46 -21.89 11.85
N GLU A 213 -0.20 -23.05 11.87
CA GLU A 213 0.18 -24.20 11.02
C GLU A 213 -0.24 -24.03 9.55
N ASP A 214 -1.11 -23.10 9.24
CA ASP A 214 -1.80 -22.99 7.95
C ASP A 214 -1.56 -21.67 7.21
N GLY A 215 -0.71 -20.77 7.76
CA GLY A 215 -0.58 -19.46 7.11
C GLY A 215 0.55 -18.58 7.59
N TYR A 216 0.50 -17.36 7.08
CA TYR A 216 1.51 -16.31 7.26
C TYR A 216 0.87 -14.99 7.65
N MET A 217 1.62 -14.19 8.41
CA MET A 217 1.33 -12.79 8.65
C MET A 217 2.37 -11.93 7.93
N LEU A 218 1.93 -10.91 7.25
CA LEU A 218 2.78 -9.99 6.49
C LEU A 218 2.62 -8.59 7.07
N LEU A 219 3.74 -7.93 7.35
CA LEU A 219 3.76 -6.49 7.58
C LEU A 219 4.28 -5.80 6.32
N LEU A 220 3.56 -4.81 5.87
CA LEU A 220 3.85 -4.04 4.67
C LEU A 220 4.13 -2.59 5.08
N PRO A 221 5.40 -2.23 5.38
CA PRO A 221 5.78 -0.86 5.71
C PRO A 221 5.49 0.09 4.55
N ASN A 222 5.19 1.35 4.89
CA ASN A 222 4.89 2.40 3.93
C ASN A 222 3.81 1.98 2.91
N THR A 223 2.81 1.24 3.38
CA THR A 223 1.75 0.71 2.52
C THR A 223 0.39 1.11 3.07
N HIS A 224 -0.28 1.99 2.35
CA HIS A 224 -1.67 2.35 2.61
C HIS A 224 -2.62 1.20 2.25
N PHE A 225 -3.84 1.29 2.77
CA PHE A 225 -4.92 0.34 2.49
C PHE A 225 -5.01 -0.12 1.02
N PRO A 226 -4.95 0.76 0.02
CA PRO A 226 -4.97 0.39 -1.38
C PRO A 226 -3.84 -0.52 -1.82
N GLY A 227 -2.64 -0.19 -1.43
CA GLY A 227 -1.47 -1.04 -1.71
C GLY A 227 -1.58 -2.41 -1.06
N ALA A 228 -2.09 -2.46 0.18
CA ALA A 228 -2.34 -3.72 0.90
C ALA A 228 -3.34 -4.61 0.15
N LEU A 229 -4.43 -4.02 -0.36
CA LEU A 229 -5.42 -4.76 -1.14
C LEU A 229 -4.81 -5.30 -2.44
N SER A 230 -4.00 -4.50 -3.15
CA SER A 230 -3.32 -4.96 -4.36
C SER A 230 -2.37 -6.14 -4.09
N VAL A 231 -1.66 -6.15 -2.96
CA VAL A 231 -0.83 -7.29 -2.55
C VAL A 231 -1.70 -8.50 -2.22
N ALA A 232 -2.79 -8.31 -1.48
CA ALA A 232 -3.74 -9.38 -1.14
C ALA A 232 -4.36 -10.02 -2.39
N GLU A 233 -4.79 -9.22 -3.37
CA GLU A 233 -5.34 -9.70 -4.65
C GLU A 233 -4.30 -10.47 -5.46
N ARG A 234 -3.06 -10.00 -5.50
CA ARG A 234 -1.97 -10.70 -6.20
C ARG A 234 -1.72 -12.07 -5.59
N ILE A 235 -1.55 -12.14 -4.26
CA ILE A 235 -1.38 -13.40 -3.52
C ILE A 235 -2.56 -14.34 -3.78
N TRP A 236 -3.79 -13.83 -3.72
CA TRP A 236 -5.00 -14.61 -3.95
C TRP A 236 -5.06 -15.18 -5.38
N LYS A 237 -4.75 -14.38 -6.40
CA LYS A 237 -4.69 -14.79 -7.80
C LYS A 237 -3.62 -15.86 -8.06
N ASP A 238 -2.41 -15.59 -7.58
CA ASP A 238 -1.27 -16.49 -7.81
C ASP A 238 -1.44 -17.81 -7.06
N ALA A 239 -2.07 -17.78 -5.87
CA ALA A 239 -2.48 -18.99 -5.16
C ALA A 239 -3.46 -19.83 -5.99
N ARG A 240 -4.49 -19.24 -6.56
CA ARG A 240 -5.46 -19.96 -7.41
C ARG A 240 -4.86 -20.51 -8.70
N ALA A 241 -3.80 -19.89 -9.21
CA ALA A 241 -3.04 -20.41 -10.35
C ALA A 241 -2.11 -21.57 -9.96
N THR A 242 -1.84 -21.75 -8.67
CA THR A 242 -0.95 -22.79 -8.14
C THR A 242 -1.73 -24.06 -7.85
N ILE A 243 -1.32 -25.18 -8.47
CA ILE A 243 -1.97 -26.49 -8.28
C ILE A 243 -1.27 -27.24 -7.14
N VAL A 244 -2.03 -27.64 -6.14
CA VAL A 244 -1.57 -28.45 -5.00
C VAL A 244 -2.45 -29.70 -4.89
N GLY A 245 -1.85 -30.88 -4.93
CA GLY A 245 -2.60 -32.13 -4.87
C GLY A 245 -3.62 -32.32 -6.00
N GLY A 246 -3.42 -31.66 -7.15
CA GLY A 246 -4.32 -31.76 -8.32
C GLY A 246 -5.47 -30.76 -8.33
N THR A 247 -5.55 -29.86 -7.33
CA THR A 247 -6.59 -28.81 -7.24
C THR A 247 -5.94 -27.42 -7.11
N PRO A 248 -6.59 -26.34 -7.61
CA PRO A 248 -6.16 -24.97 -7.35
C PRO A 248 -6.12 -24.70 -5.85
N MET A 249 -5.05 -24.04 -5.39
CA MET A 249 -4.92 -23.67 -3.98
C MET A 249 -5.92 -22.57 -3.65
N SER A 250 -6.74 -22.80 -2.60
CA SER A 250 -7.63 -21.78 -2.06
C SER A 250 -6.99 -21.12 -0.84
N VAL A 251 -7.00 -19.79 -0.82
CA VAL A 251 -6.49 -18.99 0.30
C VAL A 251 -7.50 -17.93 0.72
N SER A 252 -7.61 -17.74 2.03
CA SER A 252 -8.33 -16.63 2.63
C SER A 252 -7.35 -15.59 3.11
N VAL A 253 -7.68 -14.32 2.95
CA VAL A 253 -6.83 -13.18 3.32
C VAL A 253 -7.61 -12.20 4.19
N GLY A 254 -7.08 -11.91 5.37
CA GLY A 254 -7.49 -10.77 6.19
C GLY A 254 -6.58 -9.58 5.92
N VAL A 255 -7.10 -8.36 5.96
CA VAL A 255 -6.33 -7.12 5.79
C VAL A 255 -6.72 -6.11 6.86
N SER A 256 -5.72 -5.54 7.52
CA SER A 256 -5.83 -4.39 8.41
C SER A 256 -4.75 -3.36 8.08
N PHE A 257 -4.87 -2.14 8.57
CA PHE A 257 -3.89 -1.08 8.28
C PHE A 257 -3.87 0.00 9.37
N TYR A 258 -2.76 0.71 9.43
CA TYR A 258 -2.52 1.90 10.24
C TYR A 258 -2.05 3.06 9.32
N PRO A 259 -2.43 4.34 9.57
CA PRO A 259 -3.39 4.76 10.57
C PRO A 259 -4.84 4.48 10.15
N ASN A 260 -5.68 4.08 11.08
CA ASN A 260 -7.12 4.07 10.93
C ASN A 260 -7.79 4.31 12.29
N ARG A 261 -9.12 4.49 12.28
CA ARG A 261 -9.91 4.86 13.45
C ARG A 261 -9.87 3.80 14.58
N ASP A 262 -9.65 2.55 14.24
CA ASP A 262 -9.75 1.40 15.15
C ASP A 262 -8.38 0.78 15.46
N THR A 263 -7.27 1.39 14.98
CA THR A 263 -5.90 0.90 15.17
C THR A 263 -5.08 1.94 15.93
N HIS A 264 -4.90 1.72 17.23
CA HIS A 264 -4.13 2.58 18.14
C HIS A 264 -2.89 1.88 18.70
N SER A 265 -2.75 0.58 18.45
CA SER A 265 -1.63 -0.24 18.88
C SER A 265 -1.34 -1.35 17.88
N LEU A 266 -0.16 -1.96 17.99
CA LEU A 266 0.16 -3.17 17.23
C LEU A 266 -0.86 -4.29 17.49
N GLN A 267 -1.32 -4.41 18.75
CA GLN A 267 -2.29 -5.44 19.11
C GLN A 267 -3.62 -5.23 18.37
N ASP A 268 -4.10 -3.99 18.27
CA ASP A 268 -5.31 -3.69 17.48
C ASP A 268 -5.13 -4.08 16.02
N LEU A 269 -3.96 -3.75 15.43
CA LEU A 269 -3.65 -4.10 14.04
C LEU A 269 -3.71 -5.61 13.81
N VAL A 270 -3.17 -6.40 14.75
CA VAL A 270 -3.16 -7.86 14.71
C VAL A 270 -4.55 -8.44 14.95
N ASP A 271 -5.27 -7.96 15.96
CA ASP A 271 -6.62 -8.46 16.28
C ASP A 271 -7.60 -8.21 15.12
N LEU A 272 -7.48 -7.04 14.47
CA LEU A 272 -8.31 -6.69 13.33
C LEU A 272 -8.02 -7.57 12.10
N VAL A 273 -6.76 -7.87 11.82
CA VAL A 273 -6.41 -8.74 10.68
C VAL A 273 -6.82 -10.19 10.92
N ASP A 274 -6.73 -10.68 12.14
CA ASP A 274 -7.18 -12.02 12.49
C ASP A 274 -8.71 -12.14 12.45
N ALA A 275 -9.42 -11.11 12.92
CA ALA A 275 -10.87 -11.03 12.78
C ALA A 275 -11.30 -11.02 11.30
N ALA A 276 -10.60 -10.28 10.46
CA ALA A 276 -10.85 -10.25 9.01
C ALA A 276 -10.61 -11.62 8.36
N LEU A 277 -9.52 -12.31 8.69
CA LEU A 277 -9.27 -13.67 8.18
C LEU A 277 -10.36 -14.64 8.63
N LYS A 278 -10.73 -14.58 9.92
CA LYS A 278 -11.81 -15.43 10.46
C LYS A 278 -13.12 -15.23 9.72
N GLN A 279 -13.49 -13.99 9.42
CA GLN A 279 -14.67 -13.67 8.63
C GLN A 279 -14.56 -14.21 7.21
N ALA A 280 -13.43 -14.03 6.50
CA ALA A 280 -13.22 -14.58 5.17
C ALA A 280 -13.46 -16.11 5.12
N ARG A 281 -12.99 -16.84 6.13
CA ARG A 281 -13.19 -18.28 6.27
C ARG A 281 -14.62 -18.66 6.60
N GLN A 282 -15.30 -17.93 7.50
CA GLN A 282 -16.71 -18.18 7.86
C GLN A 282 -17.65 -18.01 6.68
N GLU A 283 -17.33 -17.14 5.75
CA GLU A 283 -18.09 -16.88 4.53
C GLU A 283 -17.78 -17.86 3.38
N GLY A 284 -17.13 -18.98 3.68
CA GLY A 284 -16.87 -20.07 2.74
C GLY A 284 -15.45 -20.14 2.22
N GLY A 285 -14.53 -19.30 2.70
CA GLY A 285 -13.12 -19.30 2.26
C GLY A 285 -12.90 -18.73 0.85
N GLY A 286 -11.64 -18.71 0.41
CA GLY A 286 -11.26 -18.23 -0.91
C GLY A 286 -11.52 -16.74 -1.14
N LYS A 287 -11.51 -15.93 -0.10
CA LYS A 287 -11.92 -14.51 -0.11
C LYS A 287 -10.89 -13.63 0.57
N ILE A 288 -10.96 -12.34 0.23
CA ILE A 288 -10.24 -11.27 0.93
C ILE A 288 -11.25 -10.53 1.80
N CYS A 289 -10.98 -10.43 3.08
CA CYS A 289 -11.79 -9.64 4.01
C CYS A 289 -10.98 -8.45 4.52
N LEU A 290 -11.60 -7.29 4.49
CA LEU A 290 -11.05 -6.04 4.98
C LEU A 290 -11.77 -5.70 6.27
N TYR A 291 -11.04 -5.46 7.35
CA TYR A 291 -11.67 -4.96 8.56
C TYR A 291 -11.88 -3.45 8.45
N GLN A 292 -13.12 -3.06 8.30
CA GLN A 292 -13.66 -1.73 8.61
C GLN A 292 -14.93 -1.94 9.44
N HIS A 293 -15.35 -0.96 10.20
CA HIS A 293 -16.47 -0.93 11.17
C HIS A 293 -17.69 -1.88 10.96
N GLN A 294 -17.79 -2.56 9.82
CA GLN A 294 -18.84 -3.51 9.47
C GLN A 294 -18.34 -4.76 8.72
N GLY A 295 -17.02 -5.02 8.69
CA GLY A 295 -16.46 -6.16 7.95
C GLY A 295 -16.83 -6.14 6.46
N TYR A 296 -15.87 -5.87 5.58
CA TYR A 296 -16.11 -5.90 4.14
C TYR A 296 -15.51 -7.17 3.53
N LEU A 297 -16.35 -7.97 2.87
CA LEU A 297 -15.93 -9.14 2.11
C LEU A 297 -15.76 -8.77 0.65
N TYR A 298 -14.65 -9.20 0.10
CA TYR A 298 -14.32 -9.03 -1.29
C TYR A 298 -13.85 -10.36 -1.88
N ALA A 299 -14.49 -10.80 -2.95
CA ALA A 299 -13.98 -11.87 -3.80
C ALA A 299 -13.53 -11.21 -5.12
N PRO A 300 -12.21 -11.27 -5.47
CA PRO A 300 -11.79 -10.79 -6.77
C PRO A 300 -12.53 -11.55 -7.88
N GLU A 301 -13.00 -10.84 -8.91
CA GLU A 301 -13.55 -11.48 -10.10
C GLU A 301 -12.44 -12.25 -10.83
N THR A 302 -12.74 -13.46 -11.23
CA THR A 302 -11.82 -14.41 -11.91
C THR A 302 -11.43 -13.95 -13.30
#